data_df805f47b59f53686f9e7d4c69c6023b
#
_entry.id   df805f47b59f53686f9e7d4c69c6023b
#
_cell.length_a   1.000
_cell.length_b   1.000
_cell.length_c   1.000
_cell.angle_alpha   90.00
_cell.angle_beta   90.00
_cell.angle_gamma   90.00
#
_symmetry.space_group_name_H-M   'P 1'
#
loop_
_entity.id
_entity.type
_entity.pdbx_description
1 polymer ?
#
loop_
_entity_poly.entity_id
_entity_poly.type
_entity_poly.pdbx_seq_one_letter_code
_entity_poly.pdbx_strand_id
1 'polypeptide(L)'
;ASTLTSYRFDRQKGTLKQLHAVSALPADYQGTSFASGLALSKNGDTLYVANRLHNSIAQFSVGAGGELKPVAETWTRGDYPRSLALSPDGRYLYALNQRSDNVTRFSVNPTDGKLSFVGGYLPIGSPSQMAFLPPAK
;
A
#
# COMPACT_ATOMS: atom_id res chain seq x y z
N ALA A 1 -8.30 8.21 11.63
CA ALA A 1 -8.70 6.80 11.51
C ALA A 1 -8.02 6.17 10.31
N SER A 2 -7.54 4.94 10.46
CA SER A 2 -6.94 4.15 9.37
C SER A 2 -8.01 3.27 8.72
N THR A 3 -8.99 3.91 8.07
CA THR A 3 -10.09 3.23 7.39
C THR A 3 -9.86 3.23 5.89
N LEU A 4 -10.08 2.09 5.28
CA LEU A 4 -10.06 1.87 3.85
C LEU A 4 -11.49 1.69 3.36
N THR A 5 -11.87 2.42 2.31
CA THR A 5 -13.23 2.38 1.78
C THR A 5 -13.20 2.13 0.28
N SER A 6 -13.93 1.14 -0.19
CA SER A 6 -14.14 0.89 -1.61
C SER A 6 -15.44 1.53 -2.12
N TYR A 7 -15.41 1.97 -3.37
CA TYR A 7 -16.55 2.61 -4.02
C TYR A 7 -16.78 2.04 -5.41
N ARG A 8 -18.05 1.98 -5.82
CA ARG A 8 -18.41 1.82 -7.23
C ARG A 8 -18.49 3.19 -7.87
N PHE A 9 -17.79 3.37 -8.98
CA PHE A 9 -17.83 4.60 -9.77
C PHE A 9 -18.82 4.44 -10.94
N ASP A 10 -19.83 5.30 -10.98
CA ASP A 10 -20.75 5.43 -12.12
C ASP A 10 -20.14 6.43 -13.12
N ARG A 11 -19.65 5.91 -14.24
CA ARG A 11 -18.99 6.74 -15.28
C ARG A 11 -19.95 7.69 -16.01
N GLN A 12 -21.23 7.36 -16.08
CA GLN A 12 -22.21 8.20 -16.76
C GLN A 12 -22.61 9.39 -15.89
N LYS A 13 -22.77 9.16 -14.59
CA LYS A 13 -23.21 10.17 -13.62
C LYS A 13 -22.05 10.87 -12.91
N GLY A 14 -20.83 10.36 -13.01
CA GLY A 14 -19.68 10.86 -12.25
C GLY A 14 -19.82 10.69 -10.74
N THR A 15 -20.64 9.72 -10.27
CA THR A 15 -20.95 9.53 -8.85
C THR A 15 -20.26 8.31 -8.27
N LEU A 16 -20.00 8.35 -6.95
CA LEU A 16 -19.43 7.26 -6.17
C LEU A 16 -20.51 6.69 -5.23
N LYS A 17 -20.64 5.36 -5.22
CA LYS A 17 -21.45 4.62 -4.25
C LYS A 17 -20.51 3.79 -3.38
N GLN A 18 -20.53 4.03 -2.06
CA GLN A 18 -19.76 3.23 -1.12
C GLN A 18 -20.20 1.76 -1.16
N LEU A 19 -19.23 0.86 -1.15
CA LEU A 19 -19.44 -0.59 -1.11
C LEU A 19 -19.04 -1.16 0.25
N HIS A 20 -17.77 -1.04 0.61
CA HIS A 20 -17.22 -1.60 1.85
C HIS A 20 -16.37 -0.57 2.58
N ALA A 21 -16.26 -0.73 3.90
CA ALA A 21 -15.30 0.00 4.74
C ALA A 21 -14.69 -0.99 5.74
N VAL A 22 -13.35 -1.00 5.83
CA VAL A 22 -12.59 -1.89 6.71
C VAL A 22 -11.46 -1.13 7.40
N SER A 23 -11.01 -1.61 8.57
CA SER A 23 -9.78 -1.10 9.19
C SER A 23 -8.56 -1.52 8.36
N ALA A 24 -7.60 -0.61 8.19
CA ALA A 24 -6.28 -0.93 7.65
C ALA A 24 -5.28 -1.38 8.73
N LEU A 25 -5.75 -1.56 9.98
CA LEU A 25 -4.94 -1.95 11.13
C LEU A 25 -5.42 -3.30 11.66
N PRO A 26 -4.54 -4.06 12.33
CA PRO A 26 -4.94 -5.24 13.08
C PRO A 26 -6.05 -4.93 14.10
N ALA A 27 -6.91 -5.92 14.37
CA ALA A 27 -8.06 -5.73 15.26
C ALA A 27 -7.66 -5.44 16.70
N ASP A 28 -6.49 -5.90 17.13
CA ASP A 28 -5.93 -5.76 18.47
C ASP A 28 -5.06 -4.50 18.65
N TYR A 29 -4.83 -3.72 17.58
CA TYR A 29 -4.01 -2.51 17.67
C TYR A 29 -4.74 -1.38 18.38
N GLN A 30 -4.16 -0.89 19.48
CA GLN A 30 -4.74 0.17 20.34
C GLN A 30 -4.06 1.55 20.16
N GLY A 31 -3.11 1.67 19.24
CA GLY A 31 -2.34 2.90 19.04
C GLY A 31 -2.99 3.88 18.05
N THR A 32 -2.36 5.04 17.91
CA THR A 32 -2.69 6.01 16.86
C THR A 32 -2.02 5.61 15.56
N SER A 33 -2.75 5.67 14.45
CA SER A 33 -2.22 5.46 13.12
C SER A 33 -3.01 6.23 12.07
N PHE A 34 -2.38 6.48 10.93
CA PHE A 34 -3.00 7.15 9.78
C PHE A 34 -2.65 6.39 8.51
N ALA A 35 -3.66 5.84 7.84
CA ALA A 35 -3.49 5.30 6.49
C ALA A 35 -3.00 6.43 5.55
N SER A 36 -2.14 6.09 4.60
CA SER A 36 -1.51 7.06 3.71
C SER A 36 -1.45 6.54 2.27
N GLY A 37 -0.31 6.05 1.80
CA GLY A 37 -0.13 5.55 0.43
C GLY A 37 -0.92 4.29 0.14
N LEU A 38 -1.45 4.20 -1.07
CA LEU A 38 -2.12 3.03 -1.63
C LEU A 38 -1.36 2.56 -2.87
N ALA A 39 -1.25 1.25 -3.05
CA ALA A 39 -0.75 0.64 -4.27
C ALA A 39 -1.62 -0.56 -4.63
N LEU A 40 -2.19 -0.55 -5.85
CA LEU A 40 -3.02 -1.63 -6.37
C LEU A 40 -2.21 -2.48 -7.34
N SER A 41 -2.31 -3.80 -7.22
CA SER A 41 -1.70 -4.73 -8.19
C SER A 41 -2.24 -4.49 -9.60
N LYS A 42 -1.44 -4.85 -10.62
CA LYS A 42 -1.79 -4.62 -12.03
C LYS A 42 -3.09 -5.30 -12.45
N ASN A 43 -3.37 -6.49 -11.90
CA ASN A 43 -4.60 -7.25 -12.13
C ASN A 43 -5.77 -6.79 -11.25
N GLY A 44 -5.53 -5.88 -10.29
CA GLY A 44 -6.57 -5.27 -9.46
C GLY A 44 -7.06 -6.13 -8.29
N ASP A 45 -6.43 -7.27 -8.01
CA ASP A 45 -6.86 -8.22 -6.97
C ASP A 45 -6.17 -8.06 -5.60
N THR A 46 -5.09 -7.29 -5.57
CA THR A 46 -4.31 -7.07 -4.34
C THR A 46 -4.09 -5.57 -4.10
N LEU A 47 -4.45 -5.10 -2.92
CA LEU A 47 -4.26 -3.72 -2.50
C LEU A 47 -3.31 -3.65 -1.30
N TYR A 48 -2.33 -2.75 -1.36
CA TYR A 48 -1.40 -2.44 -0.29
C TYR A 48 -1.70 -1.05 0.28
N VAL A 49 -1.65 -0.93 1.60
CA VAL A 49 -1.96 0.31 2.33
C VAL A 49 -0.85 0.58 3.33
N ALA A 50 -0.23 1.76 3.26
CA ALA A 50 0.74 2.18 4.25
C ALA A 50 0.06 2.77 5.48
N ASN A 51 0.46 2.33 6.68
CA ASN A 51 0.00 2.80 7.98
C ASN A 51 1.11 3.58 8.69
N ARG A 52 1.01 4.91 8.69
CA ARG A 52 1.94 5.79 9.41
C ARG A 52 1.76 5.60 10.92
N LEU A 53 2.83 5.75 11.70
CA LEU A 53 2.96 5.51 13.13
C LEU A 53 2.89 4.02 13.53
N HIS A 54 2.04 3.23 12.90
CA HIS A 54 2.11 1.76 13.02
C HIS A 54 3.28 1.18 12.21
N ASN A 55 3.76 1.93 11.20
CA ASN A 55 4.92 1.61 10.37
C ASN A 55 4.80 0.26 9.64
N SER A 56 3.60 -0.02 9.14
CA SER A 56 3.30 -1.25 8.41
C SER A 56 2.70 -1.00 7.02
N ILE A 57 2.70 -2.08 6.24
CA ILE A 57 1.96 -2.20 5.00
C ILE A 57 0.91 -3.28 5.22
N ALA A 58 -0.36 -2.90 5.23
CA ALA A 58 -1.47 -3.84 5.24
C ALA A 58 -1.76 -4.30 3.81
N GLN A 59 -1.94 -5.62 3.63
CA GLN A 59 -2.32 -6.24 2.36
C GLN A 59 -3.76 -6.70 2.42
N PHE A 60 -4.52 -6.37 1.37
CA PHE A 60 -5.91 -6.80 1.19
C PHE A 60 -6.07 -7.54 -0.13
N SER A 61 -6.89 -8.58 -0.15
CA SER A 61 -7.47 -9.07 -1.39
C SER A 61 -8.68 -8.23 -1.78
N VAL A 62 -8.84 -7.98 -3.08
CA VAL A 62 -9.94 -7.22 -3.65
C VAL A 62 -10.85 -8.18 -4.42
N GLY A 63 -12.07 -8.36 -3.95
CA GLY A 63 -13.07 -9.18 -4.62
C GLY A 63 -13.70 -8.46 -5.81
N ALA A 64 -14.37 -9.21 -6.70
CA ALA A 64 -15.01 -8.69 -7.92
C ALA A 64 -16.12 -7.66 -7.63
N GLY A 65 -16.75 -7.72 -6.47
CA GLY A 65 -17.73 -6.75 -6.00
C GLY A 65 -17.12 -5.56 -5.24
N GLY A 66 -15.78 -5.48 -5.13
CA GLY A 66 -15.07 -4.45 -4.38
C GLY A 66 -14.91 -4.79 -2.89
N GLU A 67 -15.14 -6.04 -2.49
CA GLU A 67 -14.90 -6.51 -1.13
C GLU A 67 -13.41 -6.43 -0.81
N LEU A 68 -13.10 -5.91 0.38
CA LEU A 68 -11.75 -5.80 0.90
C LEU A 68 -11.59 -6.77 2.06
N LYS A 69 -10.69 -7.76 1.91
CA LYS A 69 -10.39 -8.73 2.98
C LYS A 69 -8.92 -8.62 3.37
N PRO A 70 -8.60 -8.44 4.67
CA PRO A 70 -7.22 -8.41 5.12
C PRO A 70 -6.54 -9.77 4.87
N VAL A 71 -5.31 -9.75 4.39
CA VAL A 71 -4.52 -10.94 4.05
C VAL A 71 -3.25 -11.03 4.88
N ALA A 72 -2.50 -9.94 4.97
CA ALA A 72 -1.22 -9.91 5.65
C ALA A 72 -0.87 -8.50 6.11
N GLU A 73 0.10 -8.42 6.99
CA GLU A 73 0.73 -7.18 7.41
C GLU A 73 2.25 -7.35 7.39
N THR A 74 2.94 -6.32 6.93
CA THR A 74 4.40 -6.31 6.80
C THR A 74 4.97 -5.02 7.38
N TRP A 75 5.95 -5.10 8.27
CA TRP A 75 6.66 -3.93 8.76
C TRP A 75 7.44 -3.24 7.63
N THR A 76 7.32 -1.90 7.52
CA THR A 76 7.96 -1.09 6.45
C THR A 76 9.48 -1.02 6.55
N ARG A 77 10.09 -1.47 7.66
CA ARG A 77 11.54 -1.35 7.92
C ARG A 77 12.02 0.11 7.97
N GLY A 78 11.11 1.02 8.32
CA GLY A 78 11.37 2.44 8.46
C GLY A 78 10.25 3.12 9.24
N ASP A 79 10.32 4.44 9.36
CA ASP A 79 9.36 5.23 10.13
C ASP A 79 8.55 6.16 9.22
N TYR A 80 7.26 6.21 9.49
CA TYR A 80 6.29 7.09 8.85
C TYR A 80 6.17 6.86 7.33
N PRO A 81 5.72 5.68 6.88
CA PRO A 81 5.55 5.37 5.46
C PRO A 81 4.49 6.29 4.83
N ARG A 82 4.95 7.29 4.10
CA ARG A 82 4.13 8.33 3.48
C ARG A 82 3.46 7.85 2.20
N SER A 83 4.18 7.04 1.43
CA SER A 83 3.72 6.57 0.12
C SER A 83 4.22 5.16 -0.15
N LEU A 84 3.53 4.48 -1.06
CA LEU A 84 3.91 3.20 -1.64
C LEU A 84 3.97 3.34 -3.16
N ALA A 85 4.86 2.57 -3.80
CA ALA A 85 4.93 2.48 -5.25
C ALA A 85 5.21 1.04 -5.67
N LEU A 86 4.38 0.48 -6.55
CA LEU A 86 4.66 -0.80 -7.22
C LEU A 86 5.50 -0.56 -8.46
N SER A 87 6.51 -1.41 -8.69
CA SER A 87 7.24 -1.41 -9.95
C SER A 87 6.29 -1.72 -11.12
N PRO A 88 6.57 -1.21 -12.35
CA PRO A 88 5.69 -1.42 -13.51
C PRO A 88 5.44 -2.89 -13.87
N ASP A 89 6.40 -3.76 -13.52
CA ASP A 89 6.30 -5.22 -13.70
C ASP A 89 5.57 -5.93 -12.54
N GLY A 90 5.23 -5.20 -11.46
CA GLY A 90 4.55 -5.72 -10.29
C GLY A 90 5.41 -6.59 -9.35
N ARG A 91 6.73 -6.73 -9.63
CA ARG A 91 7.60 -7.62 -8.84
C ARG A 91 8.09 -7.02 -7.53
N TYR A 92 8.08 -5.69 -7.41
CA TYR A 92 8.58 -4.99 -6.24
C TYR A 92 7.62 -3.93 -5.74
N LEU A 93 7.51 -3.82 -4.43
CA LEU A 93 6.86 -2.70 -3.74
C LEU A 93 7.94 -1.88 -3.02
N TYR A 94 7.84 -0.56 -3.12
CA TYR A 94 8.69 0.39 -2.43
C TYR A 94 7.87 1.14 -1.38
N ALA A 95 8.39 1.21 -0.15
CA ALA A 95 7.82 2.04 0.91
C ALA A 95 8.71 3.26 1.16
N LEU A 96 8.12 4.44 1.10
CA LEU A 96 8.78 5.72 1.29
C LEU A 96 8.60 6.16 2.74
N ASN A 97 9.63 5.93 3.56
CA ASN A 97 9.61 6.16 4.99
C ASN A 97 10.12 7.58 5.29
N GLN A 98 9.17 8.50 5.43
CA GLN A 98 9.45 9.93 5.46
C GLN A 98 10.31 10.38 6.65
N ARG A 99 10.08 9.81 7.85
CA ARG A 99 10.80 10.23 9.07
C ARG A 99 12.13 9.52 9.28
N SER A 100 12.34 8.38 8.64
CA SER A 100 13.61 7.66 8.66
C SER A 100 14.46 7.90 7.42
N ASP A 101 14.10 8.86 6.57
CA ASP A 101 14.89 9.33 5.44
C ASP A 101 15.37 8.18 4.52
N ASN A 102 14.47 7.24 4.25
CA ASN A 102 14.82 6.09 3.40
C ASN A 102 13.65 5.55 2.59
N VAL A 103 14.00 4.84 1.54
CA VAL A 103 13.09 3.98 0.78
C VAL A 103 13.51 2.53 1.01
N THR A 104 12.54 1.69 1.37
CA THR A 104 12.72 0.25 1.52
C THR A 104 12.03 -0.51 0.39
N ARG A 105 12.58 -1.67 0.00
CA ARG A 105 12.10 -2.48 -1.11
C ARG A 105 11.69 -3.87 -0.64
N PHE A 106 10.56 -4.32 -1.15
CA PHE A 106 10.00 -5.64 -0.91
C PHE A 106 9.77 -6.36 -2.23
N SER A 107 10.10 -7.63 -2.32
CA SER A 107 9.61 -8.48 -3.39
C SER A 107 8.14 -8.83 -3.17
N VAL A 108 7.38 -8.89 -4.25
CA VAL A 108 5.98 -9.30 -4.26
C VAL A 108 5.90 -10.75 -4.73
N ASN A 109 5.34 -11.62 -3.90
CA ASN A 109 5.10 -13.01 -4.30
C ASN A 109 4.05 -13.03 -5.44
N PRO A 110 4.36 -13.64 -6.59
CA PRO A 110 3.46 -13.61 -7.75
C PRO A 110 2.16 -14.41 -7.56
N THR A 111 2.10 -15.31 -6.56
CA THR A 111 0.94 -16.17 -6.32
C THR A 111 -0.05 -15.55 -5.34
N ASP A 112 0.43 -14.97 -4.23
CA ASP A 112 -0.43 -14.49 -3.14
C ASP A 112 -0.20 -13.01 -2.79
N GLY A 113 0.71 -12.33 -3.50
CA GLY A 113 1.03 -10.92 -3.30
C GLY A 113 1.77 -10.60 -2.01
N LYS A 114 2.14 -11.59 -1.19
CA LYS A 114 2.85 -11.33 0.07
C LYS A 114 4.19 -10.67 -0.14
N LEU A 115 4.52 -9.78 0.78
CA LEU A 115 5.72 -8.98 0.73
C LEU A 115 6.86 -9.64 1.51
N SER A 116 8.04 -9.67 0.91
CA SER A 116 9.29 -10.06 1.57
C SER A 116 10.33 -8.97 1.43
N PHE A 117 10.92 -8.52 2.55
CA PHE A 117 11.99 -7.53 2.52
C PHE A 117 13.22 -8.08 1.81
N VAL A 118 13.69 -7.37 0.78
CA VAL A 118 14.83 -7.82 -0.04
C VAL A 118 16.17 -7.17 0.32
N GLY A 119 16.22 -6.50 1.46
CA GLY A 119 17.42 -5.83 1.96
C GLY A 119 17.66 -4.46 1.30
N GLY A 120 18.62 -3.74 1.89
CA GLY A 120 19.03 -2.41 1.43
C GLY A 120 18.07 -1.30 1.84
N TYR A 121 18.66 -0.15 2.17
CA TYR A 121 17.96 1.10 2.42
C TYR A 121 18.50 2.12 1.44
N LEU A 122 17.64 2.69 0.60
CA LEU A 122 18.03 3.81 -0.25
C LEU A 122 17.85 5.10 0.57
N PRO A 123 18.95 5.79 0.96
CA PRO A 123 18.85 7.02 1.72
C PRO A 123 18.33 8.15 0.83
N ILE A 124 17.23 8.74 1.24
CA ILE A 124 16.61 9.91 0.58
C ILE A 124 15.93 10.74 1.66
N GLY A 125 16.29 12.01 1.79
CA GLY A 125 15.70 12.89 2.78
C GLY A 125 14.21 13.10 2.58
N SER A 126 13.42 12.76 3.59
CA SER A 126 11.97 12.98 3.67
C SER A 126 11.18 12.54 2.41
N PRO A 127 11.32 11.30 1.91
CA PRO A 127 10.68 10.87 0.68
C PRO A 127 9.14 10.90 0.82
N SER A 128 8.45 11.48 -0.16
CA SER A 128 7.01 11.64 -0.11
C SER A 128 6.27 11.02 -1.31
N GLN A 129 6.94 10.89 -2.44
CA GLN A 129 6.38 10.30 -3.65
C GLN A 129 7.46 9.69 -4.53
N MET A 130 7.11 8.62 -5.26
CA MET A 130 7.94 7.98 -6.26
C MET A 130 7.12 7.75 -7.53
N ALA A 131 7.76 7.92 -8.67
CA ALA A 131 7.20 7.58 -9.98
C ALA A 131 8.23 6.80 -10.79
N PHE A 132 7.75 5.87 -11.60
CA PHE A 132 8.56 5.12 -12.55
C PHE A 132 8.42 5.75 -13.93
N LEU A 133 9.52 6.12 -14.54
CA LEU A 133 9.53 6.58 -15.92
C LEU A 133 9.58 5.36 -16.86
N PRO A 134 8.92 5.41 -18.03
CA PRO A 134 9.11 4.40 -19.06
C PRO A 134 10.58 4.39 -19.48
N PRO A 135 11.13 3.22 -19.93
CA PRO A 135 12.47 3.18 -20.48
C PRO A 135 12.60 4.17 -21.64
N ALA A 136 13.76 4.84 -21.72
CA ALA A 136 14.07 5.70 -22.87
C ALA A 136 13.92 4.88 -24.17
N LYS A 137 13.27 5.49 -25.15
CA LYS A 137 13.14 4.90 -26.48
C LYS A 137 14.47 4.92 -27.20
#